data_3ccdbdc9c2b98f5a84190b2b08d459a8
#
_entry.id   3ccdbdc9c2b98f5a84190b2b08d459a8
#
_cell.length_a   1.000
_cell.length_b   1.000
_cell.length_c   1.000
_cell.angle_alpha   90.00
_cell.angle_beta   90.00
_cell.angle_gamma   90.00
#
_symmetry.space_group_name_H-M   'P 1'
#
loop_
_entity.id
_entity.type
_entity.pdbx_description
1 polymer ?
#
loop_
_entity_poly.entity_id
_entity_poly.type
_entity_poly.pdbx_seq_one_letter_code
_entity_poly.pdbx_strand_id
1 'polypeptide(L)'
;MKTYSITDTGILREMNQDYFFASDEPVGNLPNLYIVADGMGGHKAGDYASRYTTQRIVASVSRSSGEEPVTILKEAITTANRLLITEAAEDEAKKGMGTTLVAATIIDGRLYVANVGDSRLYIIGTDGIRQITRDHSLVAEMVRIGEVGAKEAREHPDKNIITRAVGAGEEVEADFFEVELKKDDHILICTDGLTNMVEDEEICSIILRDASIEERAGLLVKTANDNGGKDNITVMIIEPVSYTHLRAHETELH
;
A
#
# COMPACT_ATOMS: atom_id res chain seq x y z
N MET A 1 16.40 -5.80 5.66
CA MET A 1 14.97 -5.53 5.86
C MET A 1 14.38 -6.57 6.77
N LYS A 2 13.35 -6.21 7.54
CA LYS A 2 12.48 -7.15 8.21
C LYS A 2 11.05 -6.75 7.88
N THR A 3 10.32 -7.64 7.22
CA THR A 3 8.96 -7.36 6.74
C THR A 3 8.00 -8.39 7.28
N TYR A 4 6.83 -7.94 7.69
CA TYR A 4 5.72 -8.82 8.05
C TYR A 4 4.41 -8.28 7.50
N SER A 5 3.62 -9.17 6.92
CA SER A 5 2.33 -8.85 6.31
C SER A 5 1.25 -9.80 6.82
N ILE A 6 0.08 -9.26 7.07
CA ILE A 6 -1.11 -10.01 7.47
C ILE A 6 -2.34 -9.42 6.78
N THR A 7 -3.25 -10.26 6.37
CA THR A 7 -4.56 -9.88 5.85
C THR A 7 -5.65 -10.65 6.56
N ASP A 8 -6.78 -10.01 6.80
CA ASP A 8 -7.94 -10.53 7.49
C ASP A 8 -9.22 -10.14 6.75
N THR A 9 -10.21 -11.01 6.72
CA THR A 9 -11.48 -10.75 6.03
C THR A 9 -12.31 -9.65 6.71
N GLY A 10 -12.02 -9.34 7.96
CA GLY A 10 -12.88 -8.52 8.79
C GLY A 10 -14.08 -9.31 9.32
N ILE A 11 -14.98 -8.61 10.03
CA ILE A 11 -16.14 -9.26 10.68
C ILE A 11 -17.36 -9.28 9.77
N LEU A 12 -17.52 -8.25 8.93
CA LEU A 12 -18.75 -8.07 8.14
C LEU A 12 -18.66 -8.57 6.69
N ARG A 13 -17.46 -8.81 6.19
CA ARG A 13 -17.26 -9.30 4.82
C ARG A 13 -17.26 -10.83 4.80
N GLU A 14 -17.77 -11.42 3.73
CA GLU A 14 -17.74 -12.87 3.50
C GLU A 14 -16.49 -13.32 2.76
N MET A 15 -15.83 -12.40 2.06
CA MET A 15 -14.67 -12.67 1.22
C MET A 15 -13.61 -11.62 1.43
N ASN A 16 -12.35 -12.04 1.37
CA ASN A 16 -11.22 -11.12 1.35
C ASN A 16 -10.87 -10.78 -0.10
N GLN A 17 -10.99 -9.50 -0.45
CA GLN A 17 -10.66 -8.94 -1.77
C GLN A 17 -9.33 -8.19 -1.76
N ASP A 18 -8.69 -8.08 -0.60
CA ASP A 18 -7.33 -7.55 -0.49
C ASP A 18 -6.30 -8.55 -0.98
N TYR A 19 -5.22 -8.06 -1.50
CA TYR A 19 -4.06 -8.85 -1.85
C TYR A 19 -2.76 -8.09 -1.58
N PHE A 20 -1.70 -8.80 -1.22
CA PHE A 20 -0.39 -8.19 -1.03
C PHE A 20 0.74 -9.05 -1.61
N PHE A 21 1.87 -8.41 -1.84
CA PHE A 21 3.14 -9.03 -2.18
C PHE A 21 4.26 -8.33 -1.42
N ALA A 22 5.16 -9.10 -0.82
CA ALA A 22 6.33 -8.58 -0.13
C ALA A 22 7.56 -9.41 -0.50
N SER A 23 8.63 -8.74 -0.88
CA SER A 23 9.94 -9.37 -1.11
C SER A 23 11.04 -8.46 -0.59
N ASP A 24 11.79 -8.93 0.41
CA ASP A 24 13.02 -8.31 0.88
C ASP A 24 14.22 -8.61 -0.05
N GLU A 25 14.02 -9.55 -1.00
CA GLU A 25 14.97 -9.93 -2.03
C GLU A 25 14.69 -9.23 -3.35
N PRO A 26 15.68 -9.11 -4.25
CA PRO A 26 15.52 -8.41 -5.52
C PRO A 26 14.40 -8.96 -6.41
N VAL A 27 13.63 -8.05 -7.00
CA VAL A 27 12.64 -8.33 -8.02
C VAL A 27 13.03 -7.55 -9.28
N GLY A 28 13.59 -8.21 -10.28
CA GLY A 28 14.21 -7.53 -11.43
C GLY A 28 15.34 -6.60 -10.96
N ASN A 29 15.30 -5.34 -11.36
CA ASN A 29 16.28 -4.32 -10.98
C ASN A 29 15.95 -3.60 -9.66
N LEU A 30 14.81 -3.88 -9.02
CA LEU A 30 14.50 -3.34 -7.70
C LEU A 30 15.07 -4.27 -6.62
N PRO A 31 15.78 -3.75 -5.60
CA PRO A 31 16.38 -4.57 -4.54
C PRO A 31 15.36 -5.20 -3.60
N ASN A 32 14.14 -4.73 -3.61
CA ASN A 32 13.00 -5.20 -2.85
C ASN A 32 11.72 -4.68 -3.50
N LEU A 33 10.57 -5.27 -3.18
CA LEU A 33 9.27 -4.80 -3.69
C LEU A 33 8.15 -5.16 -2.72
N TYR A 34 7.32 -4.17 -2.39
CA TYR A 34 6.19 -4.27 -1.49
C TYR A 34 4.94 -3.74 -2.18
N ILE A 35 3.86 -4.51 -2.17
CA ILE A 35 2.60 -4.15 -2.81
C ILE A 35 1.44 -4.51 -1.89
N VAL A 36 0.49 -3.58 -1.74
CA VAL A 36 -0.82 -3.81 -1.14
C VAL A 36 -1.87 -3.30 -2.13
N ALA A 37 -2.92 -4.09 -2.31
CA ALA A 37 -4.00 -3.83 -3.25
C ALA A 37 -5.34 -4.24 -2.62
N ASP A 38 -6.31 -3.34 -2.66
CA ASP A 38 -7.69 -3.54 -2.23
C ASP A 38 -8.58 -3.66 -3.46
N GLY A 39 -9.15 -4.83 -3.64
CA GLY A 39 -9.92 -5.17 -4.81
C GLY A 39 -11.38 -4.78 -4.70
N MET A 40 -11.89 -4.12 -5.73
CA MET A 40 -13.28 -3.72 -5.84
C MET A 40 -13.98 -4.37 -7.02
N GLY A 41 -15.25 -4.69 -6.82
CA GLY A 41 -16.11 -5.27 -7.85
C GLY A 41 -17.15 -6.19 -7.24
N GLY A 42 -18.17 -6.53 -8.02
CA GLY A 42 -19.21 -7.45 -7.56
C GLY A 42 -18.66 -8.87 -7.33
N HIS A 43 -19.16 -9.55 -6.29
CA HIS A 43 -18.78 -10.93 -5.96
C HIS A 43 -17.25 -11.17 -5.92
N LYS A 44 -16.74 -12.03 -6.82
CA LYS A 44 -15.33 -12.44 -6.88
C LYS A 44 -14.45 -11.54 -7.75
N ALA A 45 -15.00 -10.50 -8.36
CA ALA A 45 -14.26 -9.66 -9.30
C ALA A 45 -13.18 -8.83 -8.59
N GLY A 46 -13.43 -8.37 -7.37
CA GLY A 46 -12.45 -7.62 -6.58
C GLY A 46 -11.24 -8.47 -6.17
N ASP A 47 -11.45 -9.69 -5.64
CA ASP A 47 -10.35 -10.64 -5.34
C ASP A 47 -9.51 -10.95 -6.58
N TYR A 48 -10.16 -11.15 -7.72
CA TYR A 48 -9.45 -11.32 -8.98
C TYR A 48 -8.64 -10.08 -9.35
N ALA A 49 -9.23 -8.89 -9.25
CA ALA A 49 -8.59 -7.64 -9.66
C ALA A 49 -7.33 -7.34 -8.85
N SER A 50 -7.40 -7.40 -7.52
CA SER A 50 -6.25 -7.13 -6.64
C SER A 50 -5.11 -8.12 -6.84
N ARG A 51 -5.43 -9.42 -6.90
CA ARG A 51 -4.45 -10.49 -7.14
C ARG A 51 -3.84 -10.42 -8.52
N TYR A 52 -4.66 -10.31 -9.57
CA TYR A 52 -4.18 -10.23 -10.95
C TYR A 52 -3.27 -9.02 -11.16
N THR A 53 -3.70 -7.84 -10.73
CA THR A 53 -2.91 -6.62 -10.83
C THR A 53 -1.56 -6.76 -10.14
N THR A 54 -1.54 -7.23 -8.91
CA THR A 54 -0.29 -7.45 -8.16
C THR A 54 0.64 -8.42 -8.88
N GLN A 55 0.13 -9.55 -9.37
CA GLN A 55 0.93 -10.52 -10.13
C GLN A 55 1.47 -9.95 -11.44
N ARG A 56 0.68 -9.11 -12.16
CA ARG A 56 1.14 -8.46 -13.41
C ARG A 56 2.23 -7.43 -13.12
N ILE A 57 2.11 -6.65 -12.05
CA ILE A 57 3.14 -5.71 -11.62
C ILE A 57 4.44 -6.45 -11.29
N VAL A 58 4.38 -7.48 -10.43
CA VAL A 58 5.56 -8.29 -10.09
C VAL A 58 6.21 -8.89 -11.34
N ALA A 59 5.42 -9.45 -12.26
CA ALA A 59 5.93 -10.01 -13.51
C ALA A 59 6.54 -8.95 -14.44
N SER A 60 6.00 -7.73 -14.46
CA SER A 60 6.54 -6.61 -15.24
C SER A 60 7.85 -6.11 -14.65
N VAL A 61 7.89 -5.87 -13.34
CA VAL A 61 9.10 -5.45 -12.62
C VAL A 61 10.22 -6.49 -12.79
N SER A 62 9.92 -7.78 -12.65
CA SER A 62 10.91 -8.87 -12.79
C SER A 62 11.57 -8.91 -14.19
N ARG A 63 10.92 -8.36 -15.20
CA ARG A 63 11.43 -8.32 -16.59
C ARG A 63 11.97 -6.95 -16.97
N SER A 64 11.85 -5.97 -16.10
CA SER A 64 12.31 -4.62 -16.37
C SER A 64 13.83 -4.59 -16.45
N SER A 65 14.34 -3.88 -17.46
CA SER A 65 15.76 -3.52 -17.58
C SER A 65 16.01 -2.05 -17.25
N GLY A 66 14.98 -1.32 -16.81
CA GLY A 66 15.08 0.07 -16.40
C GLY A 66 15.94 0.22 -15.12
N GLU A 67 16.49 1.40 -14.92
CA GLU A 67 17.31 1.72 -13.74
C GLU A 67 16.54 2.60 -12.74
N GLU A 68 15.69 3.51 -13.25
CA GLU A 68 14.93 4.44 -12.42
C GLU A 68 13.69 3.79 -11.79
N PRO A 69 13.58 3.71 -10.45
CA PRO A 69 12.53 2.99 -9.77
C PRO A 69 11.12 3.52 -10.08
N VAL A 70 10.96 4.84 -10.21
CA VAL A 70 9.69 5.46 -10.58
C VAL A 70 9.25 5.04 -11.99
N THR A 71 10.19 4.98 -12.94
CA THR A 71 9.90 4.54 -14.31
C THR A 71 9.50 3.07 -14.34
N ILE A 72 10.21 2.21 -13.62
CA ILE A 72 9.90 0.78 -13.52
C ILE A 72 8.48 0.58 -12.96
N LEU A 73 8.14 1.25 -11.86
CA LEU A 73 6.82 1.14 -11.25
C LEU A 73 5.72 1.70 -12.16
N LYS A 74 5.96 2.84 -12.81
CA LYS A 74 5.00 3.46 -13.74
C LYS A 74 4.66 2.56 -14.92
N GLU A 75 5.67 1.98 -15.56
CA GLU A 75 5.49 1.06 -16.69
C GLU A 75 4.77 -0.22 -16.26
N ALA A 76 5.11 -0.75 -15.09
CA ALA A 76 4.46 -1.94 -14.54
C ALA A 76 2.97 -1.68 -14.24
N ILE A 77 2.64 -0.54 -13.63
CA ILE A 77 1.26 -0.15 -13.31
C ILE A 77 0.46 0.07 -14.59
N THR A 78 1.01 0.79 -15.56
CA THR A 78 0.36 1.03 -16.86
C THR A 78 0.07 -0.29 -17.60
N THR A 79 1.02 -1.21 -17.57
CA THR A 79 0.87 -2.53 -18.18
C THR A 79 -0.21 -3.35 -17.47
N ALA A 80 -0.20 -3.36 -16.13
CA ALA A 80 -1.19 -4.07 -15.34
C ALA A 80 -2.60 -3.52 -15.56
N ASN A 81 -2.76 -2.19 -15.63
CA ASN A 81 -4.03 -1.53 -15.92
C ASN A 81 -4.62 -2.00 -17.25
N ARG A 82 -3.84 -1.92 -18.32
CA ARG A 82 -4.27 -2.35 -19.65
C ARG A 82 -4.69 -3.82 -19.67
N LEU A 83 -3.92 -4.69 -19.02
CA LEU A 83 -4.22 -6.12 -18.95
C LEU A 83 -5.49 -6.38 -18.13
N LEU A 84 -5.70 -5.68 -17.02
CA LEU A 84 -6.89 -5.83 -16.20
C LEU A 84 -8.16 -5.41 -16.97
N ILE A 85 -8.09 -4.32 -17.75
CA ILE A 85 -9.20 -3.87 -18.61
C ILE A 85 -9.53 -4.91 -19.67
N THR A 86 -8.50 -5.52 -20.30
CA THR A 86 -8.69 -6.59 -21.29
C THR A 86 -9.42 -7.78 -20.66
N GLU A 87 -9.00 -8.23 -19.48
CA GLU A 87 -9.67 -9.30 -18.72
C GLU A 87 -11.13 -8.98 -18.38
N ALA A 88 -11.40 -7.70 -17.99
CA ALA A 88 -12.75 -7.26 -17.68
C ALA A 88 -13.67 -7.21 -18.92
N ALA A 89 -13.10 -6.98 -20.10
CA ALA A 89 -13.83 -6.94 -21.36
C ALA A 89 -14.19 -8.34 -21.89
N GLU A 90 -13.41 -9.37 -21.53
CA GLU A 90 -13.60 -10.74 -22.00
C GLU A 90 -14.60 -11.55 -21.14
N ASP A 91 -14.95 -11.06 -19.93
CA ASP A 91 -15.81 -11.78 -18.98
C ASP A 91 -16.79 -10.82 -18.30
N GLU A 92 -18.07 -10.95 -18.60
CA GLU A 92 -19.13 -10.09 -18.03
C GLU A 92 -19.18 -10.16 -16.48
N ALA A 93 -18.74 -11.27 -15.88
CA ALA A 93 -18.65 -11.41 -14.43
C ALA A 93 -17.54 -10.55 -13.81
N LYS A 94 -16.60 -10.08 -14.61
CA LYS A 94 -15.48 -9.20 -14.22
C LYS A 94 -15.70 -7.74 -14.58
N LYS A 95 -16.82 -7.42 -15.17
CA LYS A 95 -17.12 -6.06 -15.61
C LYS A 95 -17.13 -5.07 -14.45
N GLY A 96 -16.41 -3.97 -14.63
CA GLY A 96 -16.29 -2.93 -13.61
C GLY A 96 -15.41 -3.31 -12.42
N MET A 97 -14.61 -4.39 -12.51
CA MET A 97 -13.61 -4.69 -11.51
C MET A 97 -12.46 -3.67 -11.54
N GLY A 98 -11.88 -3.43 -10.39
CA GLY A 98 -10.72 -2.57 -10.23
C GLY A 98 -10.02 -2.87 -8.92
N THR A 99 -8.96 -2.16 -8.65
CA THR A 99 -8.25 -2.28 -7.37
C THR A 99 -7.49 -1.00 -7.05
N THR A 100 -7.37 -0.71 -5.75
CA THR A 100 -6.36 0.23 -5.28
C THR A 100 -4.97 -0.37 -5.46
N LEU A 101 -3.95 0.42 -5.30
CA LEU A 101 -2.56 -0.01 -5.35
C LEU A 101 -1.68 0.93 -4.54
N VAL A 102 -0.92 0.36 -3.61
CA VAL A 102 0.29 0.98 -3.08
C VAL A 102 1.45 0.06 -3.41
N ALA A 103 2.43 0.55 -4.16
CA ALA A 103 3.66 -0.18 -4.47
C ALA A 103 4.86 0.62 -3.96
N ALA A 104 5.81 -0.04 -3.30
CA ALA A 104 6.97 0.60 -2.71
C ALA A 104 8.26 -0.21 -2.90
N THR A 105 9.38 0.51 -3.00
CA THR A 105 10.73 -0.05 -2.97
C THR A 105 11.66 0.87 -2.18
N ILE A 106 12.67 0.30 -1.54
CA ILE A 106 13.66 1.04 -0.76
C ILE A 106 15.04 0.81 -1.37
N ILE A 107 15.69 1.91 -1.75
CA ILE A 107 17.02 1.91 -2.39
C ILE A 107 17.89 2.92 -1.67
N ASP A 108 19.02 2.49 -1.12
CA ASP A 108 20.01 3.35 -0.46
C ASP A 108 19.42 4.32 0.58
N GLY A 109 18.47 3.84 1.39
CA GLY A 109 17.80 4.63 2.43
C GLY A 109 16.73 5.58 1.91
N ARG A 110 16.36 5.48 0.65
CA ARG A 110 15.24 6.22 0.03
C ARG A 110 14.09 5.29 -0.28
N LEU A 111 12.92 5.72 0.10
CA LEU A 111 11.65 5.05 -0.18
C LEU A 111 11.01 5.69 -1.41
N TYR A 112 10.72 4.86 -2.41
CA TYR A 112 9.96 5.21 -3.61
C TYR A 112 8.58 4.57 -3.52
N VAL A 113 7.54 5.35 -3.71
CA VAL A 113 6.14 4.90 -3.56
C VAL A 113 5.34 5.28 -4.79
N ALA A 114 4.53 4.35 -5.27
CA ALA A 114 3.47 4.61 -6.23
C ALA A 114 2.11 4.34 -5.57
N ASN A 115 1.14 5.25 -5.74
CA ASN A 115 -0.20 5.15 -5.17
C ASN A 115 -1.30 5.34 -6.20
N VAL A 116 -2.30 4.47 -6.17
CA VAL A 116 -3.59 4.59 -6.87
C VAL A 116 -4.69 4.15 -5.90
N GLY A 117 -5.62 5.02 -5.58
CA GLY A 117 -6.71 4.73 -4.63
C GLY A 117 -6.48 5.32 -3.25
N ASP A 118 -7.12 4.73 -2.24
CA ASP A 118 -7.17 5.19 -0.85
C ASP A 118 -6.51 4.23 0.16
N SER A 119 -5.88 3.16 -0.31
CA SER A 119 -4.89 2.43 0.48
C SER A 119 -3.71 3.34 0.79
N ARG A 120 -3.14 3.20 1.98
CA ARG A 120 -2.19 4.18 2.50
C ARG A 120 -0.82 3.61 2.80
N LEU A 121 0.19 4.48 2.70
CA LEU A 121 1.53 4.25 3.21
C LEU A 121 1.89 5.35 4.20
N TYR A 122 2.37 4.94 5.37
CA TYR A 122 2.85 5.80 6.44
C TYR A 122 4.32 5.56 6.73
N ILE A 123 5.00 6.61 7.18
CA ILE A 123 6.28 6.52 7.91
C ILE A 123 6.00 6.88 9.37
N ILE A 124 6.49 6.04 10.28
CA ILE A 124 6.29 6.14 11.71
C ILE A 124 7.65 6.05 12.40
N GLY A 125 7.98 7.08 13.15
CA GLY A 125 9.27 7.18 13.85
C GLY A 125 9.20 8.12 15.04
N THR A 126 10.33 8.64 15.46
CA THR A 126 10.45 9.56 16.61
C THR A 126 9.65 10.85 16.44
N ASP A 127 9.38 11.26 15.20
CA ASP A 127 8.59 12.45 14.88
C ASP A 127 7.07 12.15 14.83
N GLY A 128 6.65 10.93 15.16
CA GLY A 128 5.26 10.47 15.11
C GLY A 128 4.93 9.76 13.82
N ILE A 129 3.65 9.81 13.42
CA ILE A 129 3.10 9.20 12.21
C ILE A 129 2.92 10.24 11.11
N ARG A 130 3.29 9.87 9.88
CA ARG A 130 3.12 10.73 8.70
C ARG A 130 2.63 9.90 7.52
N GLN A 131 1.44 10.19 7.02
CA GLN A 131 0.94 9.64 5.77
C GLN A 131 1.77 10.20 4.59
N ILE A 132 2.27 9.33 3.73
CA ILE A 132 3.05 9.68 2.53
C ILE A 132 2.15 9.71 1.30
N THR A 133 1.28 8.71 1.15
CA THR A 133 0.28 8.65 0.07
C THR A 133 -0.81 9.70 0.26
N ARG A 134 -1.53 9.99 -0.81
CA ARG A 134 -2.74 10.83 -0.78
C ARG A 134 -3.90 9.98 -1.24
N ASP A 135 -4.99 10.01 -0.46
CA ASP A 135 -6.18 9.25 -0.82
C ASP A 135 -6.81 9.81 -2.08
N HIS A 136 -7.05 8.96 -3.06
CA HIS A 136 -7.84 9.28 -4.23
C HIS A 136 -9.31 8.95 -3.94
N SER A 137 -9.92 9.71 -3.04
CA SER A 137 -11.33 9.58 -2.67
C SER A 137 -12.06 10.92 -2.81
N LEU A 138 -13.39 10.84 -3.00
CA LEU A 138 -14.24 12.03 -3.10
C LEU A 138 -14.09 12.93 -1.87
N VAL A 139 -14.08 12.31 -0.70
CA VAL A 139 -14.02 13.05 0.57
C VAL A 139 -12.65 13.68 0.79
N ALA A 140 -11.56 13.02 0.38
CA ALA A 140 -10.22 13.62 0.45
C ALA A 140 -10.14 14.87 -0.45
N GLU A 141 -10.80 14.86 -1.61
CA GLU A 141 -10.87 16.03 -2.47
C GLU A 141 -11.70 17.16 -1.83
N MET A 142 -12.84 16.84 -1.20
CA MET A 142 -13.65 17.83 -0.47
C MET A 142 -12.87 18.48 0.69
N VAL A 143 -12.05 17.70 1.40
CA VAL A 143 -11.15 18.24 2.44
C VAL A 143 -10.10 19.17 1.82
N ARG A 144 -9.51 18.79 0.69
CA ARG A 144 -8.49 19.58 0.00
C ARG A 144 -9.00 20.94 -0.46
N ILE A 145 -10.23 21.03 -0.94
CA ILE A 145 -10.85 22.30 -1.36
C ILE A 145 -11.53 23.06 -0.21
N GLY A 146 -11.51 22.51 1.00
CA GLY A 146 -12.05 23.16 2.20
C GLY A 146 -13.56 23.08 2.38
N GLU A 147 -14.25 22.17 1.65
CA GLU A 147 -15.69 21.95 1.79
C GLU A 147 -16.05 21.15 3.04
N VAL A 148 -15.17 20.25 3.48
CA VAL A 148 -15.38 19.36 4.62
C VAL A 148 -14.14 19.39 5.53
N GLY A 149 -14.35 19.36 6.84
CA GLY A 149 -13.26 19.25 7.81
C GLY A 149 -12.70 17.82 7.89
N ALA A 150 -11.42 17.66 8.23
CA ALA A 150 -10.78 16.34 8.30
C ALA A 150 -11.48 15.36 9.25
N LYS A 151 -12.05 15.83 10.37
CA LYS A 151 -12.84 14.98 11.28
C LYS A 151 -14.17 14.56 10.69
N GLU A 152 -14.87 15.49 10.03
CA GLU A 152 -16.15 15.24 9.39
C GLU A 152 -16.00 14.26 8.21
N ALA A 153 -14.86 14.33 7.51
CA ALA A 153 -14.51 13.43 6.42
C ALA A 153 -14.56 11.95 6.81
N ARG A 154 -14.14 11.60 8.03
CA ARG A 154 -14.12 10.21 8.51
C ARG A 154 -15.51 9.62 8.72
N GLU A 155 -16.51 10.46 9.00
CA GLU A 155 -17.90 10.06 9.23
C GLU A 155 -18.79 10.31 8.00
N HIS A 156 -18.22 10.87 6.93
CA HIS A 156 -18.97 11.23 5.73
C HIS A 156 -19.58 9.99 5.07
N PRO A 157 -20.83 10.04 4.60
CA PRO A 157 -21.50 8.89 3.95
C PRO A 157 -20.76 8.41 2.69
N ASP A 158 -20.12 9.31 1.96
CA ASP A 158 -19.41 9.03 0.71
C ASP A 158 -17.90 8.78 0.90
N LYS A 159 -17.44 8.52 2.12
CA LYS A 159 -16.01 8.34 2.43
C LYS A 159 -15.34 7.19 1.66
N ASN A 160 -16.11 6.17 1.29
CA ASN A 160 -15.61 5.01 0.54
C ASN A 160 -15.70 5.19 -0.99
N ILE A 161 -16.07 6.38 -1.49
CA ILE A 161 -16.07 6.65 -2.93
C ILE A 161 -14.67 7.02 -3.36
N ILE A 162 -13.99 6.08 -4.03
CA ILE A 162 -12.69 6.34 -4.63
C ILE A 162 -12.83 6.97 -6.01
N THR A 163 -11.88 7.82 -6.37
CA THR A 163 -11.86 8.57 -7.64
C THR A 163 -10.87 8.03 -8.64
N ARG A 164 -9.91 7.19 -8.20
CA ARG A 164 -8.92 6.54 -9.04
C ARG A 164 -8.70 5.09 -8.61
N ALA A 165 -8.65 4.18 -9.59
CA ALA A 165 -8.33 2.77 -9.40
C ALA A 165 -7.64 2.20 -10.63
N VAL A 166 -6.84 1.16 -10.44
CA VAL A 166 -6.34 0.33 -11.53
C VAL A 166 -7.51 -0.46 -12.10
N GLY A 167 -7.69 -0.42 -13.42
CA GLY A 167 -8.81 -1.07 -14.11
C GLY A 167 -10.05 -0.20 -14.30
N ALA A 168 -10.11 1.01 -13.70
CA ALA A 168 -11.28 1.88 -13.79
C ALA A 168 -11.37 2.70 -15.09
N GLY A 169 -10.27 2.87 -15.82
CA GLY A 169 -10.19 3.66 -17.05
C GLY A 169 -9.03 3.25 -17.93
N GLU A 170 -9.07 3.65 -19.22
CA GLU A 170 -8.03 3.31 -20.19
C GLU A 170 -6.63 3.76 -19.73
N GLU A 171 -6.55 4.92 -19.10
CA GLU A 171 -5.35 5.44 -18.47
C GLU A 171 -5.47 5.37 -16.95
N VAL A 172 -4.36 5.04 -16.28
CA VAL A 172 -4.24 5.06 -14.84
C VAL A 172 -3.26 6.15 -14.42
N GLU A 173 -3.72 7.07 -13.58
CA GLU A 173 -2.88 8.11 -12.98
C GLU A 173 -2.44 7.68 -11.59
N ALA A 174 -1.18 7.27 -11.46
CA ALA A 174 -0.55 6.99 -10.19
C ALA A 174 0.19 8.24 -9.67
N ASP A 175 0.07 8.51 -8.38
CA ASP A 175 0.93 9.48 -7.69
C ASP A 175 2.23 8.79 -7.28
N PHE A 176 3.35 9.52 -7.41
CA PHE A 176 4.67 9.02 -7.03
C PHE A 176 5.28 9.90 -5.94
N PHE A 177 5.90 9.24 -4.95
CA PHE A 177 6.56 9.91 -3.83
C PHE A 177 7.97 9.35 -3.67
N GLU A 178 8.90 10.22 -3.30
CA GLU A 178 10.27 9.89 -2.90
C GLU A 178 10.54 10.49 -1.53
N VAL A 179 10.97 9.66 -0.57
CA VAL A 179 11.19 10.09 0.81
C VAL A 179 12.49 9.50 1.33
N GLU A 180 13.34 10.32 1.92
CA GLU A 180 14.51 9.86 2.66
C GLU A 180 14.07 9.28 4.02
N LEU A 181 14.48 8.05 4.29
CA LEU A 181 14.20 7.36 5.55
C LEU A 181 15.20 7.74 6.61
N LYS A 182 14.73 7.98 7.81
CA LYS A 182 15.56 8.17 9.00
C LYS A 182 15.85 6.82 9.65
N LYS A 183 16.89 6.81 10.48
CA LYS A 183 17.15 5.66 11.33
C LYS A 183 15.93 5.39 12.23
N ASP A 184 15.60 4.12 12.38
CA ASP A 184 14.49 3.64 13.21
C ASP A 184 13.09 4.06 12.70
N ASP A 185 12.96 4.53 11.45
CA ASP A 185 11.65 4.68 10.80
C ASP A 185 11.05 3.30 10.53
N HIS A 186 9.76 3.17 10.82
CA HIS A 186 8.93 2.05 10.40
C HIS A 186 8.04 2.50 9.24
N ILE A 187 7.84 1.61 8.27
CA ILE A 187 6.91 1.84 7.17
C ILE A 187 5.70 0.94 7.39
N LEU A 188 4.52 1.52 7.30
CA LEU A 188 3.25 0.81 7.32
C LEU A 188 2.55 1.00 5.98
N ILE A 189 2.19 -0.10 5.32
CA ILE A 189 1.29 -0.09 4.16
C ILE A 189 0.01 -0.81 4.58
N CYS A 190 -1.15 -0.23 4.32
CA CYS A 190 -2.43 -0.81 4.72
C CYS A 190 -3.57 -0.42 3.79
N THR A 191 -4.63 -1.24 3.80
CA THR A 191 -5.92 -0.92 3.19
C THR A 191 -6.78 -0.05 4.11
N ASP A 192 -7.85 0.50 3.57
CA ASP A 192 -8.77 1.39 4.28
C ASP A 192 -9.52 0.69 5.43
N GLY A 193 -9.64 -0.65 5.39
CA GLY A 193 -10.19 -1.44 6.48
C GLY A 193 -9.45 -1.29 7.81
N LEU A 194 -8.16 -0.93 7.79
CA LEU A 194 -7.44 -0.52 8.98
C LEU A 194 -7.80 0.92 9.35
N THR A 195 -7.58 1.87 8.45
CA THR A 195 -7.62 3.31 8.75
C THR A 195 -9.03 3.86 8.92
N ASN A 196 -10.04 3.16 8.45
CA ASN A 196 -11.44 3.43 8.76
C ASN A 196 -11.84 3.02 10.19
N MET A 197 -11.07 2.12 10.82
CA MET A 197 -11.40 1.55 12.15
C MET A 197 -10.43 2.01 13.24
N VAL A 198 -9.21 2.41 12.91
CA VAL A 198 -8.15 2.78 13.86
C VAL A 198 -7.64 4.18 13.53
N GLU A 199 -7.54 5.04 14.55
CA GLU A 199 -7.01 6.40 14.37
C GLU A 199 -5.49 6.38 14.22
N ASP A 200 -4.93 7.39 13.51
CA ASP A 200 -3.50 7.48 13.24
C ASP A 200 -2.65 7.49 14.53
N GLU A 201 -3.12 8.14 15.60
CA GLU A 201 -2.43 8.17 16.90
C GLU A 201 -2.36 6.77 17.54
N GLU A 202 -3.41 5.97 17.39
CA GLU A 202 -3.44 4.60 17.90
C GLU A 202 -2.57 3.69 17.06
N ILE A 203 -2.59 3.83 15.72
CA ILE A 203 -1.67 3.13 14.80
C ILE A 203 -0.22 3.42 15.20
N CYS A 204 0.13 4.70 15.40
CA CYS A 204 1.45 5.12 15.83
C CYS A 204 1.85 4.48 17.16
N SER A 205 0.96 4.51 18.14
CA SER A 205 1.18 3.91 19.46
C SER A 205 1.43 2.40 19.39
N ILE A 206 0.74 1.69 18.50
CA ILE A 206 0.90 0.24 18.31
C ILE A 206 2.22 -0.07 17.61
N ILE A 207 2.57 0.67 16.56
CA ILE A 207 3.81 0.45 15.78
C ILE A 207 5.06 0.72 16.64
N LEU A 208 5.02 1.70 17.53
CA LEU A 208 6.16 2.07 18.39
C LEU A 208 6.27 1.24 19.68
N ARG A 209 5.43 0.23 19.89
CA ARG A 209 5.53 -0.66 21.04
C ARG A 209 6.80 -1.51 20.99
N ASP A 210 7.34 -1.79 22.18
CA ASP A 210 8.40 -2.79 22.38
C ASP A 210 7.80 -4.20 22.27
N ALA A 211 7.57 -4.64 21.04
CA ALA A 211 6.99 -5.93 20.69
C ALA A 211 7.52 -6.38 19.31
N SER A 212 7.37 -7.64 18.98
CA SER A 212 7.75 -8.15 17.66
C SER A 212 6.91 -7.51 16.55
N ILE A 213 7.44 -7.49 15.33
CA ILE A 213 6.74 -6.95 14.16
C ILE A 213 5.43 -7.72 13.91
N GLU A 214 5.44 -9.02 14.16
CA GLU A 214 4.30 -9.92 14.05
C GLU A 214 3.19 -9.57 15.08
N GLU A 215 3.58 -9.32 16.34
CA GLU A 215 2.65 -8.94 17.40
C GLU A 215 2.03 -7.56 17.13
N ARG A 216 2.81 -6.60 16.65
CA ARG A 216 2.31 -5.26 16.31
C ARG A 216 1.33 -5.31 15.13
N ALA A 217 1.65 -6.07 14.07
CA ALA A 217 0.75 -6.25 12.94
C ALA A 217 -0.55 -6.98 13.36
N GLY A 218 -0.44 -8.05 14.14
CA GLY A 218 -1.60 -8.75 14.68
C GLY A 218 -2.47 -7.88 15.58
N LEU A 219 -1.85 -6.98 16.37
CA LEU A 219 -2.58 -6.05 17.22
C LEU A 219 -3.34 -4.99 16.41
N LEU A 220 -2.76 -4.47 15.31
CA LEU A 220 -3.47 -3.56 14.42
C LEU A 220 -4.72 -4.20 13.83
N VAL A 221 -4.60 -5.42 13.30
CA VAL A 221 -5.74 -6.18 12.75
C VAL A 221 -6.79 -6.45 13.83
N LYS A 222 -6.34 -6.89 15.01
CA LYS A 222 -7.25 -7.13 16.14
C LYS A 222 -8.00 -5.86 16.54
N THR A 223 -7.30 -4.73 16.67
CA THR A 223 -7.92 -3.45 17.03
C THR A 223 -8.95 -3.03 15.99
N ALA A 224 -8.65 -3.17 14.69
CA ALA A 224 -9.59 -2.85 13.63
C ALA A 224 -10.85 -3.73 13.70
N ASN A 225 -10.68 -5.03 13.98
CA ASN A 225 -11.80 -5.96 14.18
C ASN A 225 -12.61 -5.62 15.44
N ASP A 226 -11.96 -5.35 16.56
CA ASP A 226 -12.62 -4.95 17.82
C ASP A 226 -13.44 -3.66 17.64
N ASN A 227 -13.00 -2.75 16.76
CA ASN A 227 -13.70 -1.51 16.39
C ASN A 227 -14.79 -1.70 15.32
N GLY A 228 -15.06 -2.95 14.94
CA GLY A 228 -16.19 -3.31 14.07
C GLY A 228 -15.85 -4.12 12.83
N GLY A 229 -14.59 -4.17 12.37
CA GLY A 229 -14.13 -5.01 11.26
C GLY A 229 -15.01 -4.92 10.01
N LYS A 230 -15.33 -3.70 9.56
CA LYS A 230 -16.34 -3.46 8.53
C LYS A 230 -15.89 -3.84 7.12
N ASP A 231 -14.57 -3.94 6.93
CA ASP A 231 -13.96 -4.28 5.65
C ASP A 231 -12.82 -5.28 5.80
N ASN A 232 -12.26 -5.71 4.68
CA ASN A 232 -11.01 -6.46 4.63
C ASN A 232 -9.87 -5.60 5.19
N ILE A 233 -8.98 -6.20 5.96
CA ILE A 233 -7.91 -5.48 6.67
C ILE A 233 -6.59 -6.08 6.25
N THR A 234 -5.77 -5.31 5.55
CA THR A 234 -4.41 -5.71 5.20
C THR A 234 -3.42 -4.74 5.82
N VAL A 235 -2.41 -5.32 6.48
CA VAL A 235 -1.34 -4.60 7.18
C VAL A 235 -0.01 -5.18 6.74
N MET A 236 0.91 -4.35 6.31
CA MET A 236 2.29 -4.69 6.02
C MET A 236 3.20 -3.71 6.76
N ILE A 237 4.04 -4.23 7.64
CA ILE A 237 5.03 -3.44 8.37
C ILE A 237 6.41 -3.78 7.80
N ILE A 238 7.21 -2.75 7.53
CA ILE A 238 8.59 -2.88 7.03
C ILE A 238 9.51 -2.13 7.98
N GLU A 239 10.53 -2.80 8.48
CA GLU A 239 11.61 -2.24 9.28
C GLU A 239 12.89 -2.19 8.45
N PRO A 240 13.29 -1.01 7.94
CA PRO A 240 14.54 -0.88 7.24
C PRO A 240 15.72 -1.17 8.17
N VAL A 241 16.65 -2.03 7.77
CA VAL A 241 17.89 -2.24 8.56
C VAL A 241 18.75 -0.99 8.50
N SER A 242 19.23 -0.54 9.64
CA SER A 242 20.17 0.58 9.76
C SER A 242 21.44 0.34 8.93
N TYR A 243 21.68 1.16 7.92
CA TYR A 243 22.87 1.13 7.06
C TYR A 243 24.16 1.64 7.74
N THR A 244 24.30 1.46 9.07
CA THR A 244 25.42 2.03 9.83
C THR A 244 26.72 1.20 9.81
N HIS A 245 26.87 0.14 8.97
CA HIS A 245 28.06 -0.72 9.04
C HIS A 245 28.84 -0.98 7.75
N LEU A 246 28.65 -0.23 6.66
CA LEU A 246 29.44 -0.46 5.43
C LEU A 246 30.42 0.66 5.03
N ARG A 247 30.68 1.68 5.87
CA ARG A 247 31.72 2.70 5.60
C ARG A 247 32.92 2.67 6.54
N ALA A 248 33.17 1.59 7.26
CA ALA A 248 34.25 1.51 8.23
C ALA A 248 35.39 0.54 7.87
N HIS A 249 35.52 0.09 6.61
CA HIS A 249 36.61 -0.83 6.22
C HIS A 249 37.35 -0.48 4.93
N GLU A 250 37.43 0.79 4.56
CA GLU A 250 38.37 1.22 3.51
C GLU A 250 39.18 2.42 3.96
N THR A 251 40.00 2.26 4.97
CA THR A 251 41.23 3.08 5.18
C THR A 251 42.06 2.44 6.29
N GLU A 252 42.89 1.46 5.95
CA GLU A 252 44.17 1.16 6.57
C GLU A 252 44.89 0.08 5.76
N LEU A 253 45.58 0.51 4.74
CA LEU A 253 46.71 -0.19 4.17
C LEU A 253 47.77 0.86 3.79
N HIS A 254 48.69 1.06 4.72
CA HIS A 254 50.04 1.54 4.41
C HIS A 254 51.04 0.58 5.00
#